data_d89ba0ab237351e4be3cbd670d248c55
#
_entry.id   d89ba0ab237351e4be3cbd670d248c55
#
_cell.length_a   1.000
_cell.length_b   1.000
_cell.length_c   1.000
_cell.angle_alpha   90.00
_cell.angle_beta   90.00
_cell.angle_gamma   90.00
#
_symmetry.space_group_name_H-M   'P 1'
#
loop_
_entity.id
_entity.type
_entity.pdbx_description
1 polymer ?
#
loop_
_entity_poly.entity_id
_entity_poly.type
_entity_poly.pdbx_seq_one_letter_code
_entity_poly.pdbx_strand_id
1 'polypeptide(L)'
;LLTHPGVGTVVGTEDPRRLARLWGLAASGHLGADLLCLDNVDALIATIDEVLGPGQGNALLEAVIRTTSAAGTPLLLTAPLVASTARWAGSMGLRLVLGAATGTQAALAGLPRGVVTGGTPGRGVILDGATTTACQIVLREDCPVSGSERDGARALRLEPLPTRLTWEDVPEGTWAVGGDAAAPVTLPAHTSVLVAGPPGSGRSTALRALAQAMASDPLVVDDLDLADIATVTRVEAALARSE
;
A
#
# COMPACT_ATOMS: atom_id res chain seq x y z
N LEU A 1 13.41 2.66 10.93
CA LEU A 1 13.55 3.01 9.50
C LEU A 1 14.92 2.60 9.04
N LEU A 2 15.01 1.54 8.22
CA LEU A 2 16.26 1.13 7.58
C LEU A 2 16.37 1.91 6.27
N THR A 3 17.09 3.03 6.29
CA THR A 3 17.53 3.69 5.06
C THR A 3 18.75 2.94 4.54
N HIS A 4 18.54 2.05 3.59
CA HIS A 4 19.64 1.48 2.82
C HIS A 4 19.93 2.41 1.64
N PRO A 5 21.19 2.78 1.36
CA PRO A 5 21.54 3.49 0.14
C PRO A 5 21.13 2.61 -1.06
N GLY A 6 20.20 3.08 -1.85
CA GLY A 6 19.59 2.33 -2.95
C GLY A 6 18.14 1.88 -2.71
N VAL A 7 17.58 2.09 -1.51
CA VAL A 7 16.14 1.90 -1.28
C VAL A 7 15.39 3.13 -1.79
N GLY A 8 14.60 2.92 -2.82
CA GLY A 8 13.96 4.00 -3.53
C GLY A 8 12.86 4.74 -2.77
N THR A 9 12.21 4.13 -1.77
CA THR A 9 11.08 4.76 -1.08
C THR A 9 10.97 4.25 0.36
N VAL A 10 10.80 5.17 1.28
CA VAL A 10 10.49 4.88 2.69
C VAL A 10 9.10 5.48 3.00
N VAL A 11 8.19 4.64 3.48
CA VAL A 11 6.84 5.03 3.88
C VAL A 11 6.59 4.55 5.30
N GLY A 12 6.19 5.46 6.19
CA GLY A 12 5.85 5.16 7.57
C GLY A 12 4.36 4.96 7.81
N THR A 13 4.01 4.61 9.02
CA THR A 13 2.62 4.44 9.47
C THR A 13 1.86 5.77 9.55
N GLU A 14 2.56 6.89 9.59
CA GLU A 14 2.01 8.24 9.60
C GLU A 14 1.32 8.62 8.29
N ASP A 15 1.53 7.85 7.21
CA ASP A 15 0.85 8.06 5.93
C ASP A 15 0.16 6.76 5.44
N PRO A 16 -1.02 6.45 6.00
CA PRO A 16 -1.71 5.18 5.74
C PRO A 16 -2.06 4.96 4.27
N ARG A 17 -2.41 6.03 3.54
CA ARG A 17 -2.81 5.92 2.13
C ARG A 17 -1.62 5.56 1.24
N ARG A 18 -0.47 6.19 1.47
CA ARG A 18 0.77 5.87 0.74
C ARG A 18 1.23 4.46 1.08
N LEU A 19 1.13 4.06 2.33
CA LEU A 19 1.43 2.71 2.77
C LEU A 19 0.55 1.68 2.05
N ALA A 20 -0.77 1.88 2.05
CA ALA A 20 -1.71 1.00 1.36
C ALA A 20 -1.45 0.94 -0.15
N ARG A 21 -1.11 2.08 -0.77
CA ARG A 21 -0.74 2.15 -2.19
C ARG A 21 0.55 1.37 -2.48
N LEU A 22 1.58 1.53 -1.66
CA LEU A 22 2.84 0.82 -1.78
C LEU A 22 2.65 -0.69 -1.70
N TRP A 23 1.88 -1.15 -0.72
CA TRP A 23 1.56 -2.57 -0.57
C TRP A 23 0.71 -3.11 -1.73
N GLY A 24 -0.23 -2.32 -2.24
CA GLY A 24 -1.00 -2.66 -3.43
C GLY A 24 -0.12 -2.85 -4.67
N LEU A 25 0.87 -1.98 -4.88
CA LEU A 25 1.86 -2.12 -5.94
C LEU A 25 2.75 -3.35 -5.76
N ALA A 26 3.20 -3.62 -4.53
CA ALA A 26 3.97 -4.82 -4.20
C ALA A 26 3.16 -6.10 -4.43
N ALA A 27 1.90 -6.11 -3.98
CA ALA A 27 0.99 -7.25 -4.13
C ALA A 27 0.66 -7.57 -5.60
N SER A 28 0.63 -6.55 -6.47
CA SER A 28 0.37 -6.70 -7.91
C SER A 28 1.63 -6.90 -8.76
N GLY A 29 2.82 -6.91 -8.16
CA GLY A 29 4.09 -7.08 -8.88
C GLY A 29 4.57 -5.84 -9.63
N HIS A 30 3.98 -4.67 -9.39
CA HIS A 30 4.33 -3.43 -10.07
C HIS A 30 5.34 -2.56 -9.32
N LEU A 31 5.89 -3.04 -8.20
CA LEU A 31 6.80 -2.24 -7.40
C LEU A 31 8.18 -2.06 -8.03
N GLY A 32 8.66 -3.05 -8.81
CA GLY A 32 9.98 -3.01 -9.46
C GLY A 32 11.15 -2.90 -8.48
N ALA A 33 10.99 -3.38 -7.24
CA ALA A 33 12.01 -3.29 -6.20
C ALA A 33 12.96 -4.49 -6.24
N ASP A 34 14.26 -4.24 -6.04
CA ASP A 34 15.28 -5.29 -5.90
C ASP A 34 15.23 -5.97 -4.53
N LEU A 35 14.69 -5.30 -3.53
CA LEU A 35 14.53 -5.77 -2.15
C LEU A 35 13.34 -5.03 -1.51
N LEU A 36 12.48 -5.76 -0.82
CA LEU A 36 11.42 -5.19 -0.02
C LEU A 36 11.68 -5.47 1.47
N CYS A 37 11.71 -4.39 2.28
CA CYS A 37 11.86 -4.46 3.72
C CYS A 37 10.62 -3.88 4.40
N LEU A 38 9.95 -4.66 5.24
CA LEU A 38 8.78 -4.25 6.01
C LEU A 38 9.10 -4.42 7.49
N ASP A 39 9.21 -3.32 8.22
CA ASP A 39 9.50 -3.33 9.65
C ASP A 39 8.22 -3.21 10.45
N ASN A 40 8.10 -4.00 11.52
CA ASN A 40 6.93 -4.06 12.40
C ASN A 40 5.61 -4.28 11.64
N VAL A 41 5.55 -5.38 10.90
CA VAL A 41 4.45 -5.70 9.97
C VAL A 41 3.07 -5.68 10.65
N ASP A 42 2.99 -6.02 11.92
CA ASP A 42 1.73 -6.00 12.68
C ASP A 42 1.14 -4.57 12.78
N ALA A 43 1.99 -3.57 13.03
CA ALA A 43 1.59 -2.17 13.03
C ALA A 43 1.22 -1.68 11.61
N LEU A 44 1.95 -2.13 10.59
CA LEU A 44 1.63 -1.80 9.20
C LEU A 44 0.28 -2.37 8.77
N ILE A 45 -0.04 -3.61 9.15
CA ILE A 45 -1.33 -4.24 8.91
C ILE A 45 -2.47 -3.42 9.54
N ALA A 46 -2.31 -3.05 10.82
CA ALA A 46 -3.32 -2.24 11.52
C ALA A 46 -3.57 -0.91 10.81
N THR A 47 -2.51 -0.22 10.40
CA THR A 47 -2.60 1.04 9.65
C THR A 47 -3.31 0.89 8.30
N ILE A 48 -3.07 -0.21 7.58
CA ILE A 48 -3.75 -0.49 6.31
C ILE A 48 -5.23 -0.80 6.54
N ASP A 49 -5.55 -1.55 7.59
CA ASP A 49 -6.92 -1.89 7.94
C ASP A 49 -7.77 -0.64 8.29
N GLU A 50 -7.17 0.42 8.82
CA GLU A 50 -7.83 1.71 9.04
C GLU A 50 -8.29 2.38 7.72
N VAL A 51 -7.55 2.20 6.63
CA VAL A 51 -7.85 2.81 5.33
C VAL A 51 -8.73 1.94 4.46
N LEU A 52 -8.42 0.66 4.38
CA LEU A 52 -9.05 -0.27 3.44
C LEU A 52 -10.15 -1.13 4.07
N GLY A 53 -10.24 -1.13 5.41
CA GLY A 53 -11.17 -1.93 6.17
C GLY A 53 -10.54 -3.18 6.79
N PRO A 54 -11.22 -3.76 7.81
CA PRO A 54 -10.69 -4.88 8.60
C PRO A 54 -10.29 -6.08 7.74
N GLY A 55 -9.10 -6.64 8.01
CA GLY A 55 -8.56 -7.83 7.37
C GLY A 55 -7.87 -7.59 6.01
N GLN A 56 -7.97 -6.38 5.46
CA GLN A 56 -7.35 -6.04 4.17
C GLN A 56 -5.82 -6.01 4.26
N GLY A 57 -5.26 -5.55 5.38
CA GLY A 57 -3.82 -5.55 5.61
C GLY A 57 -3.23 -6.96 5.57
N ASN A 58 -3.89 -7.94 6.21
CA ASN A 58 -3.46 -9.34 6.14
C ASN A 58 -3.57 -9.91 4.71
N ALA A 59 -4.66 -9.65 4.01
CA ALA A 59 -4.87 -10.10 2.65
C ALA A 59 -3.80 -9.54 1.69
N LEU A 60 -3.46 -8.26 1.85
CA LEU A 60 -2.38 -7.62 1.08
C LEU A 60 -1.01 -8.22 1.43
N LEU A 61 -0.70 -8.45 2.72
CA LEU A 61 0.56 -9.08 3.11
C LEU A 61 0.73 -10.45 2.48
N GLU A 62 -0.29 -11.30 2.54
CA GLU A 62 -0.27 -12.63 1.91
C GLU A 62 -0.05 -12.52 0.39
N ALA A 63 -0.66 -11.52 -0.26
CA ALA A 63 -0.44 -11.25 -1.67
C ALA A 63 1.00 -10.77 -1.95
N VAL A 64 1.56 -9.88 -1.12
CA VAL A 64 2.96 -9.42 -1.23
C VAL A 64 3.92 -10.61 -1.10
N ILE A 65 3.78 -11.44 -0.07
CA ILE A 65 4.63 -12.62 0.14
C ILE A 65 4.58 -13.54 -1.08
N ARG A 66 3.40 -13.83 -1.59
CA ARG A 66 3.23 -14.70 -2.77
C ARG A 66 3.86 -14.09 -4.02
N THR A 67 3.62 -12.81 -4.28
CA THR A 67 4.09 -12.13 -5.49
C THR A 67 5.61 -11.95 -5.47
N THR A 68 6.19 -11.54 -4.35
CA THR A 68 7.65 -11.39 -4.20
C THR A 68 8.35 -12.75 -4.31
N SER A 69 7.78 -13.80 -3.72
CA SER A 69 8.30 -15.16 -3.86
C SER A 69 8.27 -15.64 -5.30
N ALA A 70 7.17 -15.42 -6.03
CA ALA A 70 7.06 -15.80 -7.44
C ALA A 70 8.02 -15.02 -8.34
N ALA A 71 8.27 -13.74 -8.03
CA ALA A 71 9.20 -12.89 -8.77
C ALA A 71 10.69 -13.11 -8.38
N GLY A 72 10.97 -13.88 -7.32
CA GLY A 72 12.32 -14.02 -6.77
C GLY A 72 12.84 -12.74 -6.10
N THR A 73 11.96 -11.79 -5.78
CA THR A 73 12.33 -10.55 -5.07
C THR A 73 12.55 -10.87 -3.59
N PRO A 74 13.72 -10.58 -3.00
CA PRO A 74 13.95 -10.77 -1.58
C PRO A 74 13.00 -9.93 -0.73
N LEU A 75 12.39 -10.56 0.29
CA LEU A 75 11.48 -9.93 1.22
C LEU A 75 11.99 -10.12 2.65
N LEU A 76 12.24 -9.01 3.34
CA LEU A 76 12.60 -8.98 4.76
C LEU A 76 11.43 -8.43 5.57
N LEU A 77 11.01 -9.19 6.57
CA LEU A 77 9.93 -8.80 7.46
C LEU A 77 10.40 -8.82 8.91
N THR A 78 9.98 -7.86 9.71
CA THR A 78 10.05 -7.95 11.17
C THR A 78 8.65 -7.93 11.76
N ALA A 79 8.45 -8.68 12.83
CA ALA A 79 7.16 -8.76 13.52
C ALA A 79 7.32 -9.21 14.98
N PRO A 80 6.40 -8.82 15.87
CA PRO A 80 6.39 -9.33 17.23
C PRO A 80 5.98 -10.81 17.28
N LEU A 81 6.32 -11.50 18.37
CA LEU A 81 5.92 -12.88 18.61
C LEU A 81 4.49 -12.93 19.16
N VAL A 82 3.52 -12.78 18.28
CA VAL A 82 2.08 -12.79 18.59
C VAL A 82 1.32 -13.77 17.68
N ALA A 83 0.09 -14.09 18.06
CA ALA A 83 -0.69 -15.09 17.32
C ALA A 83 -1.01 -14.67 15.86
N SER A 84 -1.19 -13.37 15.61
CA SER A 84 -1.38 -12.81 14.26
C SER A 84 -0.18 -13.09 13.36
N THR A 85 1.04 -12.96 13.88
CA THR A 85 2.28 -13.25 13.15
C THR A 85 2.40 -14.72 12.76
N ALA A 86 1.99 -15.65 13.63
CA ALA A 86 2.07 -17.09 13.37
C ALA A 86 1.29 -17.50 12.11
N ARG A 87 0.26 -16.74 11.75
CA ARG A 87 -0.64 -17.02 10.63
C ARG A 87 0.10 -17.04 9.28
N TRP A 88 0.95 -16.06 9.04
CA TRP A 88 1.67 -15.90 7.77
C TRP A 88 3.15 -16.27 7.85
N ALA A 89 3.73 -16.31 9.07
CA ALA A 89 5.14 -16.65 9.28
C ALA A 89 5.50 -18.04 8.73
N GLY A 90 4.55 -18.96 8.71
CA GLY A 90 4.72 -20.30 8.11
C GLY A 90 4.99 -20.28 6.60
N SER A 91 4.64 -19.20 5.91
CA SER A 91 4.90 -19.01 4.47
C SER A 91 6.31 -18.51 4.18
N MET A 92 7.07 -18.13 5.21
CA MET A 92 8.47 -17.65 5.06
C MET A 92 9.41 -18.85 5.11
N GLY A 93 10.22 -19.04 4.06
CA GLY A 93 11.17 -20.16 3.97
C GLY A 93 12.24 -20.11 5.05
N LEU A 94 12.78 -18.89 5.32
CA LEU A 94 13.74 -18.66 6.38
C LEU A 94 13.14 -17.79 7.47
N ARG A 95 13.26 -18.20 8.74
CA ARG A 95 12.79 -17.41 9.89
C ARG A 95 13.88 -17.30 10.94
N LEU A 96 14.13 -16.09 11.41
CA LEU A 96 14.99 -15.82 12.55
C LEU A 96 14.12 -15.45 13.75
N VAL A 97 14.17 -16.26 14.79
CA VAL A 97 13.41 -16.04 16.02
C VAL A 97 14.34 -15.53 17.10
N LEU A 98 14.05 -14.34 17.64
CA LEU A 98 14.78 -13.70 18.71
C LEU A 98 13.89 -13.57 19.95
N GLY A 99 14.47 -13.63 21.14
CA GLY A 99 13.79 -13.28 22.39
C GLY A 99 12.64 -14.22 22.80
N ALA A 100 12.53 -15.42 22.24
CA ALA A 100 11.56 -16.43 22.68
C ALA A 100 12.03 -17.11 23.96
N ALA A 101 11.87 -16.41 25.10
CA ALA A 101 12.37 -16.85 26.40
C ALA A 101 11.49 -17.90 27.08
N THR A 102 10.20 -18.01 26.69
CA THR A 102 9.23 -18.96 27.27
C THR A 102 8.77 -19.98 26.26
N GLY A 103 8.29 -21.14 26.74
CA GLY A 103 7.73 -22.17 25.86
C GLY A 103 6.53 -21.69 25.04
N THR A 104 5.72 -20.77 25.59
CA THR A 104 4.59 -20.15 24.84
C THR A 104 5.07 -19.29 23.69
N GLN A 105 6.07 -18.42 23.92
CA GLN A 105 6.68 -17.60 22.87
C GLN A 105 7.35 -18.48 21.79
N ALA A 106 8.06 -19.51 22.23
CA ALA A 106 8.67 -20.48 21.32
C ALA A 106 7.62 -21.19 20.44
N ALA A 107 6.50 -21.59 21.03
CA ALA A 107 5.40 -22.21 20.28
C ALA A 107 4.74 -21.25 19.29
N LEU A 108 4.52 -19.97 19.66
CA LEU A 108 4.01 -18.92 18.75
C LEU A 108 4.97 -18.69 17.58
N ALA A 109 6.28 -18.75 17.82
CA ALA A 109 7.29 -18.65 16.78
C ALA A 109 7.43 -19.91 15.91
N GLY A 110 6.76 -20.98 16.26
CA GLY A 110 6.87 -22.27 15.56
C GLY A 110 8.19 -22.99 15.82
N LEU A 111 8.86 -22.73 16.97
CA LEU A 111 10.06 -23.46 17.36
C LEU A 111 9.70 -24.89 17.79
N PRO A 112 10.58 -25.86 17.57
CA PRO A 112 10.42 -27.21 18.08
C PRO A 112 10.31 -27.24 19.61
N ARG A 113 9.62 -28.23 20.12
CA ARG A 113 9.41 -28.38 21.57
C ARG A 113 10.74 -28.43 22.33
N GLY A 114 10.85 -27.61 23.36
CA GLY A 114 12.05 -27.53 24.20
C GLY A 114 13.14 -26.60 23.65
N VAL A 115 12.96 -26.00 22.48
CA VAL A 115 13.87 -25.01 21.92
C VAL A 115 13.42 -23.62 22.35
N VAL A 116 14.32 -22.85 23.01
CA VAL A 116 14.13 -21.45 23.39
C VAL A 116 15.37 -20.66 22.99
N THR A 117 15.22 -19.36 22.74
CA THR A 117 16.34 -18.50 22.30
C THR A 117 17.15 -17.95 23.48
N GLY A 118 16.60 -18.00 24.70
CA GLY A 118 17.18 -17.38 25.89
C GLY A 118 16.98 -15.86 25.91
N GLY A 119 17.48 -15.21 27.00
CA GLY A 119 17.31 -13.76 27.23
C GLY A 119 18.48 -12.88 26.77
N THR A 120 19.52 -13.44 26.14
CA THR A 120 20.68 -12.67 25.69
C THR A 120 20.31 -11.88 24.43
N PRO A 121 20.53 -10.56 24.36
CA PRO A 121 20.27 -9.77 23.17
C PRO A 121 21.01 -10.30 21.96
N GLY A 122 20.31 -10.39 20.83
CA GLY A 122 20.83 -10.94 19.57
C GLY A 122 20.97 -12.47 19.54
N ARG A 123 20.72 -13.19 20.64
CA ARG A 123 20.64 -14.64 20.64
C ARG A 123 19.35 -15.09 19.98
N GLY A 124 19.46 -16.00 19.02
CA GLY A 124 18.32 -16.46 18.25
C GLY A 124 18.41 -17.88 17.76
N VAL A 125 17.37 -18.28 17.05
CA VAL A 125 17.26 -19.54 16.35
C VAL A 125 16.84 -19.29 14.93
N ILE A 126 17.58 -19.82 13.98
CA ILE A 126 17.21 -19.84 12.56
C ILE A 126 16.43 -21.11 12.29
N LEU A 127 15.26 -20.95 11.68
CA LEU A 127 14.45 -22.01 11.11
C LEU A 127 14.57 -21.96 9.59
N ASP A 128 15.08 -23.02 9.00
CA ASP A 128 15.17 -23.21 7.55
C ASP A 128 14.54 -24.55 7.19
N GLY A 129 13.29 -24.50 6.73
CA GLY A 129 12.48 -25.68 6.58
C GLY A 129 12.35 -26.46 7.88
N ALA A 130 12.86 -27.70 7.91
CA ALA A 130 12.90 -28.56 9.09
C ALA A 130 14.14 -28.37 9.97
N THR A 131 15.12 -27.59 9.52
CA THR A 131 16.39 -27.40 10.22
C THR A 131 16.28 -26.27 11.24
N THR A 132 16.85 -26.48 12.43
CA THR A 132 16.86 -25.52 13.52
C THR A 132 18.28 -25.28 13.95
N THR A 133 18.79 -24.04 13.82
CA THR A 133 20.17 -23.68 14.14
C THR A 133 20.21 -22.53 15.14
N ALA A 134 20.84 -22.71 16.28
CA ALA A 134 21.08 -21.61 17.23
C ALA A 134 22.11 -20.64 16.64
N CYS A 135 21.85 -19.35 16.83
CA CYS A 135 22.72 -18.29 16.30
C CYS A 135 22.88 -17.13 17.27
N GLN A 136 23.90 -16.33 17.02
CA GLN A 136 24.11 -15.03 17.65
C GLN A 136 24.28 -13.99 16.54
N ILE A 137 23.45 -12.95 16.58
CA ILE A 137 23.52 -11.85 15.62
C ILE A 137 24.77 -11.04 15.88
N VAL A 138 25.49 -10.72 14.79
CA VAL A 138 26.68 -9.86 14.85
C VAL A 138 26.22 -8.41 15.03
N LEU A 139 26.67 -7.79 16.11
CA LEU A 139 26.53 -6.35 16.30
C LEU A 139 27.57 -5.63 15.43
N ARG A 140 27.10 -4.75 14.57
CA ARG A 140 27.94 -3.88 13.78
C ARG A 140 27.81 -2.46 14.33
N GLU A 141 28.81 -2.01 15.06
CA GLU A 141 28.79 -0.69 15.73
C GLU A 141 28.95 0.46 14.74
N ASP A 142 29.68 0.23 13.64
CA ASP A 142 29.86 1.20 12.57
C ASP A 142 29.38 0.62 11.23
N CYS A 143 28.16 0.89 10.85
CA CYS A 143 27.73 0.75 9.47
C CYS A 143 27.82 2.14 8.82
N PRO A 144 28.94 2.51 8.18
CA PRO A 144 28.94 3.71 7.38
C PRO A 144 27.86 3.50 6.32
N VAL A 145 26.86 4.35 6.33
CA VAL A 145 25.90 4.45 5.23
C VAL A 145 26.72 4.98 4.05
N SER A 146 27.41 4.08 3.37
CA SER A 146 28.09 4.40 2.11
C SER A 146 26.99 4.69 1.10
N GLY A 147 26.62 5.97 1.00
CA GLY A 147 25.79 6.47 -0.07
C GLY A 147 26.53 6.39 -1.39
N SER A 148 26.65 5.20 -1.96
CA SER A 148 26.84 5.13 -3.39
C SER A 148 25.48 5.43 -4.01
N GLU A 149 25.30 6.68 -4.45
CA GLU A 149 24.27 7.00 -5.42
C GLU A 149 24.48 6.05 -6.61
N ARG A 150 23.72 4.97 -6.67
CA ARG A 150 23.57 4.22 -7.91
C ARG A 150 22.73 5.09 -8.81
N ASP A 151 23.44 5.82 -9.67
CA ASP A 151 22.87 6.52 -10.80
C ASP A 151 21.95 5.53 -11.57
N GLY A 152 20.64 5.76 -11.57
CA GLY A 152 19.73 5.05 -12.44
C GLY A 152 18.47 4.42 -11.83
N ALA A 153 18.44 4.07 -10.58
CA ALA A 153 17.17 3.59 -9.97
C ALA A 153 16.33 4.81 -9.54
N ARG A 154 15.41 5.21 -10.40
CA ARG A 154 14.44 6.26 -10.04
C ARG A 154 13.58 5.73 -8.90
N ALA A 155 13.81 6.26 -7.70
CA ALA A 155 13.02 5.94 -6.53
C ALA A 155 11.53 6.10 -6.83
N LEU A 156 10.71 5.11 -6.49
CA LEU A 156 9.26 5.26 -6.53
C LEU A 156 8.88 6.37 -5.55
N ARG A 157 8.38 7.48 -6.08
CA ARG A 157 7.95 8.62 -5.29
C ARG A 157 6.43 8.62 -5.23
N LEU A 158 5.88 8.37 -4.04
CA LEU A 158 4.45 8.47 -3.79
C LEU A 158 4.17 9.83 -3.15
N GLU A 159 3.57 10.73 -3.91
CA GLU A 159 3.19 12.04 -3.38
C GLU A 159 1.88 11.95 -2.61
N PRO A 160 1.76 12.59 -1.45
CA PRO A 160 0.50 12.65 -0.72
C PRO A 160 -0.55 13.41 -1.53
N LEU A 161 -1.78 12.90 -1.55
CA LEU A 161 -2.88 13.67 -2.12
C LEU A 161 -3.22 14.83 -1.19
N PRO A 162 -3.40 16.05 -1.70
CA PRO A 162 -3.76 17.19 -0.89
C PRO A 162 -5.13 16.98 -0.23
N THR A 163 -5.28 17.41 1.01
CA THR A 163 -6.56 17.33 1.75
C THR A 163 -7.58 18.35 1.24
N ARG A 164 -7.09 19.41 0.61
CA ARG A 164 -7.89 20.45 -0.02
C ARG A 164 -7.20 20.89 -1.30
N LEU A 165 -7.98 21.14 -2.33
CA LEU A 165 -7.53 21.59 -3.64
C LEU A 165 -8.47 22.66 -4.15
N THR A 166 -7.94 23.78 -4.65
CA THR A 166 -8.69 24.85 -5.28
C THR A 166 -8.34 24.96 -6.77
N TRP A 167 -9.15 25.65 -7.53
CA TRP A 167 -8.90 25.85 -8.97
C TRP A 167 -7.60 26.62 -9.27
N GLU A 168 -7.17 27.43 -8.32
CA GLU A 168 -5.92 28.22 -8.42
C GLU A 168 -4.68 27.34 -8.27
N ASP A 169 -4.83 26.17 -7.65
CA ASP A 169 -3.72 25.25 -7.37
C ASP A 169 -3.40 24.33 -8.55
N VAL A 170 -4.23 24.30 -9.60
CA VAL A 170 -4.13 23.33 -10.68
C VAL A 170 -4.20 23.97 -12.06
N PRO A 171 -3.60 23.33 -13.09
CA PRO A 171 -3.75 23.78 -14.47
C PRO A 171 -5.21 23.77 -14.95
N GLU A 172 -5.53 24.63 -15.91
CA GLU A 172 -6.85 24.67 -16.57
C GLU A 172 -7.24 23.28 -17.14
N GLY A 173 -8.51 22.94 -17.04
CA GLY A 173 -9.03 21.64 -17.47
C GLY A 173 -8.79 20.47 -16.48
N THR A 174 -8.14 20.75 -15.35
CA THR A 174 -7.94 19.75 -14.28
C THR A 174 -9.17 19.69 -13.40
N TRP A 175 -9.72 18.50 -13.17
CA TRP A 175 -10.84 18.31 -12.25
C TRP A 175 -10.44 17.60 -10.95
N ALA A 176 -9.28 16.95 -10.92
CA ALA A 176 -8.72 16.26 -9.76
C ALA A 176 -7.20 16.17 -9.86
N VAL A 177 -6.58 15.76 -8.77
CA VAL A 177 -5.20 15.25 -8.79
C VAL A 177 -5.18 13.80 -8.35
N GLY A 178 -4.27 13.01 -8.91
CA GLY A 178 -4.26 11.58 -8.63
C GLY A 178 -2.98 10.87 -9.10
N GLY A 179 -3.00 9.55 -8.95
CA GLY A 179 -1.84 8.73 -9.25
C GLY A 179 -0.73 8.87 -8.21
N ASP A 180 0.39 8.22 -8.47
CA ASP A 180 1.52 8.17 -7.52
C ASP A 180 2.25 9.51 -7.39
N ALA A 181 2.13 10.39 -8.38
CA ALA A 181 2.75 11.71 -8.38
C ALA A 181 1.79 12.85 -7.99
N ALA A 182 0.56 12.55 -7.51
CA ALA A 182 -0.49 13.54 -7.32
C ALA A 182 -0.65 14.49 -8.53
N ALA A 183 -0.55 13.92 -9.73
CA ALA A 183 -0.55 14.69 -10.97
C ALA A 183 -1.96 15.18 -11.34
N PRO A 184 -2.07 16.28 -12.09
CA PRO A 184 -3.34 16.76 -12.62
C PRO A 184 -4.06 15.68 -13.44
N VAL A 185 -5.36 15.52 -13.21
CA VAL A 185 -6.23 14.60 -13.96
C VAL A 185 -7.17 15.43 -14.82
N THR A 186 -7.10 15.21 -16.12
CA THR A 186 -7.97 15.83 -17.11
C THR A 186 -8.88 14.80 -17.74
N LEU A 187 -9.96 15.23 -18.37
CA LEU A 187 -10.84 14.36 -19.14
C LEU A 187 -10.54 14.49 -20.64
N PRO A 188 -10.52 13.37 -21.38
CA PRO A 188 -10.57 13.44 -22.84
C PRO A 188 -11.84 14.15 -23.31
N ALA A 189 -11.77 14.85 -24.42
CA ALA A 189 -12.94 15.42 -25.06
C ALA A 189 -13.99 14.34 -25.35
N HIS A 190 -15.27 14.70 -25.24
CA HIS A 190 -16.41 13.81 -25.51
C HIS A 190 -16.52 12.59 -24.58
N THR A 191 -16.00 12.68 -23.36
CA THR A 191 -16.08 11.59 -22.36
C THR A 191 -17.41 11.67 -21.60
N SER A 192 -18.13 10.56 -21.53
CA SER A 192 -19.25 10.40 -20.57
C SER A 192 -18.71 9.93 -19.23
N VAL A 193 -19.14 10.56 -18.14
CA VAL A 193 -18.65 10.27 -16.78
C VAL A 193 -19.81 9.95 -15.87
N LEU A 194 -19.72 8.82 -15.16
CA LEU A 194 -20.60 8.47 -14.05
C LEU A 194 -19.91 8.74 -12.73
N VAL A 195 -20.51 9.55 -11.86
CA VAL A 195 -20.04 9.78 -10.49
C VAL A 195 -20.90 8.97 -9.54
N ALA A 196 -20.35 7.97 -8.90
CA ALA A 196 -21.02 7.10 -7.94
C ALA A 196 -20.39 7.18 -6.54
N GLY A 197 -21.22 7.04 -5.52
CA GLY A 197 -20.77 7.04 -4.12
C GLY A 197 -21.96 7.11 -3.14
N PRO A 198 -21.73 6.83 -1.85
CA PRO A 198 -22.78 6.93 -0.82
C PRO A 198 -23.23 8.38 -0.59
N PRO A 199 -24.37 8.60 0.06
CA PRO A 199 -24.80 9.94 0.48
C PRO A 199 -23.69 10.66 1.27
N GLY A 200 -23.46 11.95 0.97
CA GLY A 200 -22.42 12.75 1.64
C GLY A 200 -20.99 12.54 1.14
N SER A 201 -20.75 11.66 0.17
CA SER A 201 -19.41 11.43 -0.40
C SER A 201 -18.88 12.53 -1.32
N GLY A 202 -19.67 13.58 -1.59
CA GLY A 202 -19.28 14.68 -2.46
C GLY A 202 -19.58 14.48 -3.94
N ARG A 203 -20.50 13.55 -4.31
CA ARG A 203 -20.91 13.30 -5.72
C ARG A 203 -21.25 14.58 -6.48
N SER A 204 -22.17 15.38 -5.93
CA SER A 204 -22.61 16.65 -6.57
C SER A 204 -21.46 17.66 -6.67
N THR A 205 -20.51 17.67 -5.73
CA THR A 205 -19.32 18.51 -5.79
C THR A 205 -18.39 18.04 -6.89
N ALA A 206 -18.12 16.74 -6.98
CA ALA A 206 -17.32 16.14 -8.03
C ALA A 206 -17.93 16.38 -9.42
N LEU A 207 -19.27 16.22 -9.53
CA LEU A 207 -20.00 16.46 -10.78
C LEU A 207 -19.86 17.92 -11.27
N ARG A 208 -19.96 18.89 -10.35
CA ARG A 208 -19.72 20.31 -10.65
C ARG A 208 -18.29 20.59 -11.06
N ALA A 209 -17.31 19.99 -10.37
CA ALA A 209 -15.90 20.13 -10.72
C ALA A 209 -15.60 19.55 -12.12
N LEU A 210 -16.16 18.40 -12.43
CA LEU A 210 -16.06 17.80 -13.76
C LEU A 210 -16.66 18.71 -14.84
N ALA A 211 -17.88 19.18 -14.63
CA ALA A 211 -18.55 20.08 -15.58
C ALA A 211 -17.77 21.38 -15.81
N GLN A 212 -17.16 21.93 -14.78
CA GLN A 212 -16.36 23.16 -14.87
C GLN A 212 -15.02 22.92 -15.58
N ALA A 213 -14.43 21.73 -15.45
CA ALA A 213 -13.17 21.39 -16.11
C ALA A 213 -13.34 21.03 -17.59
N MET A 214 -14.56 20.73 -18.04
CA MET A 214 -14.83 20.40 -19.44
C MET A 214 -14.86 21.66 -20.31
N ALA A 215 -14.18 21.62 -21.45
CA ALA A 215 -14.17 22.73 -22.43
C ALA A 215 -15.50 22.89 -23.19
N SER A 216 -16.38 21.88 -23.14
CA SER A 216 -17.72 21.88 -23.73
C SER A 216 -18.77 22.04 -22.66
N ASP A 217 -19.98 22.48 -23.04
CA ASP A 217 -21.13 22.56 -22.14
C ASP A 217 -21.74 21.16 -21.95
N PRO A 218 -21.40 20.42 -20.87
CA PRO A 218 -21.86 19.04 -20.70
C PRO A 218 -23.30 19.00 -20.25
N LEU A 219 -24.04 17.97 -20.64
CA LEU A 219 -25.31 17.64 -20.02
C LEU A 219 -25.02 17.05 -18.63
N VAL A 220 -25.33 17.83 -17.59
CA VAL A 220 -25.15 17.43 -16.19
C VAL A 220 -26.47 16.95 -15.61
N VAL A 221 -26.47 15.74 -15.03
CA VAL A 221 -27.63 15.17 -14.32
C VAL A 221 -27.13 14.72 -12.94
N ASP A 222 -27.64 15.37 -11.89
CA ASP A 222 -27.39 14.99 -10.50
C ASP A 222 -28.59 14.17 -10.00
N ASP A 223 -28.32 13.15 -9.17
CA ASP A 223 -29.32 12.23 -8.62
C ASP A 223 -30.30 11.67 -9.69
N LEU A 224 -29.75 10.97 -10.67
CA LEU A 224 -30.49 10.44 -11.84
C LEU A 224 -31.70 9.58 -11.47
N ASP A 225 -31.67 8.90 -10.32
CA ASP A 225 -32.79 8.12 -9.76
C ASP A 225 -33.97 8.98 -9.32
N LEU A 226 -33.75 10.28 -9.08
CA LEU A 226 -34.78 11.26 -8.74
C LEU A 226 -35.12 12.19 -9.93
N ALA A 227 -34.51 11.97 -11.08
CA ALA A 227 -34.69 12.81 -12.25
C ALA A 227 -36.16 12.73 -12.79
N ASP A 228 -36.71 13.86 -13.20
CA ASP A 228 -37.99 13.92 -13.87
C ASP A 228 -37.92 13.35 -15.32
N ILE A 229 -39.09 13.07 -15.87
CA ILE A 229 -39.24 12.49 -17.23
C ILE A 229 -38.56 13.39 -18.28
N ALA A 230 -38.61 14.72 -18.14
CA ALA A 230 -38.02 15.65 -19.06
C ALA A 230 -36.49 15.52 -19.07
N THR A 231 -35.86 15.36 -17.89
CA THR A 231 -34.44 15.12 -17.72
C THR A 231 -34.02 13.77 -18.32
N VAL A 232 -34.78 12.69 -18.07
CA VAL A 232 -34.51 11.36 -18.64
C VAL A 232 -34.58 11.44 -20.17
N THR A 233 -35.60 12.07 -20.74
CA THR A 233 -35.72 12.25 -22.21
C THR A 233 -34.54 13.02 -22.80
N ARG A 234 -34.06 14.05 -22.09
CA ARG A 234 -32.84 14.78 -22.56
C ARG A 234 -31.59 13.91 -22.55
N VAL A 235 -31.44 13.06 -21.55
CA VAL A 235 -30.31 12.08 -21.46
C VAL A 235 -30.40 11.09 -22.62
N GLU A 236 -31.57 10.49 -22.86
CA GLU A 236 -31.79 9.56 -23.95
C GLU A 236 -31.49 10.20 -25.31
N ALA A 237 -31.95 11.43 -25.53
CA ALA A 237 -31.69 12.19 -26.74
C ALA A 237 -30.20 12.57 -26.91
N ALA A 238 -29.47 12.75 -25.82
CA ALA A 238 -28.03 13.00 -25.88
C ALA A 238 -27.25 11.73 -26.21
N LEU A 239 -27.61 10.59 -25.61
CA LEU A 239 -26.98 9.30 -25.88
C LEU A 239 -27.20 8.85 -27.33
N ALA A 240 -28.42 9.03 -27.87
CA ALA A 240 -28.74 8.70 -29.27
C ALA A 240 -27.97 9.53 -30.31
N ARG A 241 -27.40 10.68 -29.92
CA ARG A 241 -26.56 11.51 -30.82
C ARG A 241 -25.08 11.15 -30.78
N SER A 242 -24.70 10.26 -29.86
CA SER A 242 -23.30 9.84 -29.65
C SER A 242 -22.96 8.55 -30.41
N GLU A 243 -23.95 7.89 -31.02
CA GLU A 243 -23.83 6.77 -31.97
C GLU A 243 -23.72 7.29 -33.40
#